data_6db249946223c0bd3dfd161dca963250
#
_entry.id   6db249946223c0bd3dfd161dca963250
#
_cell.length_a   1.000
_cell.length_b   1.000
_cell.length_c   1.000
_cell.angle_alpha   90.00
_cell.angle_beta   90.00
_cell.angle_gamma   90.00
#
_symmetry.space_group_name_H-M   'P 1'
#
loop_
_entity.id
_entity.type
_entity.pdbx_description
1 polymer ?
#
loop_
_entity_poly.entity_id
_entity_poly.type
_entity_poly.pdbx_seq_one_letter_code
_entity_poly.pdbx_strand_id
1 'polypeptide(L)'
;MRFAGIIAEYDPFHNGHAWQLAQARALGARQVAVAMSCSLTQRGAVPLLPEAVRVQAALRCGADFIFALPAPCACAGAEAFARAGVRLLAAAGCDALVFGAETPDTALLMDAARVLASEEYRAALKAQLAAGARSFAAARQAAVETLRPGSALAALLDQPNNNLAVEYCKAILELDVPLTPIPLPRQGANHGEALNGNVQFASASALRALWTQQGVEALRPYVPEAVFPLYQEAAAAGSSTDFSAAGRCELALLRARCTGETPFAKVRGVSEGLEHRLEKAVRASTTLDELLNTLTTIRYPRARMRRLAMDAALGYTEEAFPALPPYLHLLGARRELLGQLKQVALPASHSLMRLQEENAACARMVQAQLTASDFAALCRSKPRPMGGALRQKIIFLTI
;
A
#
# COMPACT_ATOMS: atom_id res chain seq x y z
N MET A 1 11.57 5.74 21.95
CA MET A 1 10.39 5.79 21.05
C MET A 1 9.20 6.28 21.84
N ARG A 2 8.63 7.42 21.50
CA ARG A 2 7.41 7.93 22.11
C ARG A 2 6.21 7.79 21.20
N PHE A 3 6.40 8.02 19.90
CA PHE A 3 5.35 7.99 18.90
C PHE A 3 5.77 7.12 17.70
N ALA A 4 5.34 5.86 17.70
CA ALA A 4 5.63 4.90 16.64
C ALA A 4 4.74 5.12 15.42
N GLY A 5 5.30 5.01 14.23
CA GLY A 5 4.59 4.95 12.97
C GLY A 5 4.59 3.54 12.38
N ILE A 6 3.52 3.14 11.74
CA ILE A 6 3.39 1.89 10.97
C ILE A 6 2.79 2.23 9.61
N ILE A 7 3.32 1.67 8.52
CA ILE A 7 2.72 1.75 7.19
C ILE A 7 2.05 0.42 6.89
N ALA A 8 0.74 0.42 6.58
CA ALA A 8 -0.03 -0.81 6.45
C ALA A 8 -1.13 -0.74 5.41
N GLU A 9 -1.59 -1.90 4.95
CA GLU A 9 -2.77 -2.06 4.11
C GLU A 9 -3.97 -2.59 4.89
N TYR A 10 -3.72 -3.49 5.84
CA TYR A 10 -4.74 -4.20 6.61
C TYR A 10 -5.80 -4.87 5.72
N ASP A 11 -5.36 -5.63 4.75
CA ASP A 11 -6.21 -6.22 3.71
C ASP A 11 -6.25 -7.77 3.70
N PRO A 12 -7.00 -8.38 4.64
CA PRO A 12 -7.66 -7.80 5.83
C PRO A 12 -6.71 -7.65 7.02
N PHE A 13 -7.14 -6.93 8.08
CA PHE A 13 -6.45 -6.92 9.36
C PHE A 13 -6.48 -8.31 9.99
N HIS A 14 -5.37 -8.79 10.56
CA HIS A 14 -5.23 -10.14 11.11
C HIS A 14 -4.31 -10.19 12.33
N ASN A 15 -4.16 -11.37 12.95
CA ASN A 15 -3.35 -11.56 14.16
C ASN A 15 -1.91 -11.05 14.02
N GLY A 16 -1.28 -11.16 12.84
CA GLY A 16 0.06 -10.62 12.60
C GLY A 16 0.12 -9.08 12.70
N HIS A 17 -0.94 -8.37 12.29
CA HIS A 17 -1.02 -6.93 12.44
C HIS A 17 -1.27 -6.51 13.90
N ALA A 18 -2.12 -7.25 14.61
CA ALA A 18 -2.33 -7.04 16.04
C ALA A 18 -1.04 -7.26 16.83
N TRP A 19 -0.29 -8.32 16.49
CA TRP A 19 1.02 -8.59 17.08
C TRP A 19 2.00 -7.43 16.82
N GLN A 20 2.07 -6.90 15.59
CA GLN A 20 2.94 -5.76 15.26
C GLN A 20 2.61 -4.52 16.10
N LEU A 21 1.33 -4.20 16.29
CA LEU A 21 0.89 -3.11 17.16
C LEU A 21 1.29 -3.36 18.61
N ALA A 22 1.11 -4.58 19.11
CA ALA A 22 1.52 -4.98 20.47
C ALA A 22 3.04 -4.89 20.65
N GLN A 23 3.85 -5.30 19.65
CA GLN A 23 5.31 -5.16 19.70
C GLN A 23 5.74 -3.70 19.74
N ALA A 24 5.12 -2.81 18.96
CA ALA A 24 5.41 -1.38 19.05
C ALA A 24 5.18 -0.83 20.47
N ARG A 25 4.12 -1.27 21.15
CA ARG A 25 3.85 -0.93 22.56
C ARG A 25 4.89 -1.53 23.51
N ALA A 26 5.23 -2.81 23.34
CA ALA A 26 6.23 -3.50 24.16
C ALA A 26 7.63 -2.84 24.07
N LEU A 27 7.96 -2.27 22.91
CA LEU A 27 9.17 -1.48 22.69
C LEU A 27 9.10 -0.04 23.25
N GLY A 28 8.02 0.30 23.95
CA GLY A 28 7.88 1.56 24.68
C GLY A 28 7.14 2.66 23.94
N ALA A 29 6.44 2.37 22.84
CA ALA A 29 5.62 3.37 22.17
C ALA A 29 4.45 3.80 23.08
N ARG A 30 4.41 5.10 23.41
CA ARG A 30 3.26 5.70 24.11
C ARG A 30 2.08 5.93 23.18
N GLN A 31 2.37 6.13 21.88
CA GLN A 31 1.38 6.33 20.83
C GLN A 31 1.79 5.55 19.58
N VAL A 32 0.80 5.13 18.82
CA VAL A 32 0.98 4.44 17.54
C VAL A 32 0.10 5.09 16.47
N ALA A 33 0.74 5.65 15.44
CA ALA A 33 0.06 6.10 14.23
C ALA A 33 0.21 5.08 13.11
N VAL A 34 -0.81 4.96 12.29
CA VAL A 34 -0.79 4.11 11.09
C VAL A 34 -1.05 4.96 9.86
N ALA A 35 -0.15 4.91 8.87
CA ALA A 35 -0.42 5.35 7.51
C ALA A 35 -1.03 4.17 6.74
N MET A 36 -2.35 4.20 6.54
CA MET A 36 -3.11 3.07 5.99
C MET A 36 -3.54 3.33 4.54
N SER A 37 -3.25 2.38 3.64
CA SER A 37 -3.78 2.40 2.28
C SER A 37 -5.31 2.52 2.29
N CYS A 38 -5.85 3.48 1.53
CA CYS A 38 -7.29 3.73 1.49
C CYS A 38 -8.03 2.76 0.55
N SER A 39 -8.34 3.23 -0.65
CA SER A 39 -9.22 2.54 -1.60
C SER A 39 -8.50 1.54 -2.50
N LEU A 40 -7.16 1.63 -2.57
CA LEU A 40 -6.31 0.73 -3.34
C LEU A 40 -5.17 0.20 -2.49
N THR A 41 -4.70 -1.00 -2.82
CA THR A 41 -3.51 -1.62 -2.23
C THR A 41 -2.28 -1.33 -3.07
N GLN A 42 -1.09 -1.54 -2.50
CA GLN A 42 0.21 -1.41 -3.18
C GLN A 42 0.31 -2.32 -4.42
N ARG A 43 -0.45 -3.40 -4.45
CA ARG A 43 -0.49 -4.34 -5.57
C ARG A 43 -1.52 -3.98 -6.65
N GLY A 44 -2.19 -2.83 -6.55
CA GLY A 44 -3.15 -2.36 -7.54
C GLY A 44 -4.50 -3.07 -7.48
N ALA A 45 -4.99 -3.40 -6.29
CA ALA A 45 -6.30 -4.02 -6.09
C ALA A 45 -7.16 -3.20 -5.13
N VAL A 46 -8.47 -3.34 -5.23
CA VAL A 46 -9.40 -2.88 -4.19
C VAL A 46 -9.25 -3.78 -2.97
N PRO A 47 -9.13 -3.23 -1.75
CA PRO A 47 -9.07 -4.05 -0.54
C PRO A 47 -10.33 -4.86 -0.33
N LEU A 48 -10.20 -6.05 0.29
CA LEU A 48 -11.32 -6.94 0.63
C LEU A 48 -12.42 -6.22 1.41
N LEU A 49 -12.03 -5.40 2.39
CA LEU A 49 -12.95 -4.71 3.29
C LEU A 49 -12.85 -3.19 3.14
N PRO A 50 -13.96 -2.46 3.38
CA PRO A 50 -13.98 -1.01 3.38
C PRO A 50 -12.97 -0.41 4.33
N GLU A 51 -12.53 0.80 4.02
CA GLU A 51 -11.62 1.59 4.84
C GLU A 51 -12.10 1.70 6.30
N ALA A 52 -13.38 2.01 6.52
CA ALA A 52 -13.95 2.15 7.84
C ALA A 52 -13.82 0.89 8.72
N VAL A 53 -13.98 -0.30 8.14
CA VAL A 53 -13.81 -1.58 8.85
C VAL A 53 -12.35 -1.78 9.25
N ARG A 54 -11.41 -1.48 8.34
CA ARG A 54 -9.97 -1.63 8.60
C ARG A 54 -9.46 -0.62 9.64
N VAL A 55 -9.99 0.61 9.61
CA VAL A 55 -9.73 1.64 10.65
C VAL A 55 -10.21 1.17 12.02
N GLN A 56 -11.45 0.68 12.12
CA GLN A 56 -11.99 0.17 13.38
C GLN A 56 -11.19 -1.00 13.93
N ALA A 57 -10.78 -1.94 13.05
CA ALA A 57 -9.96 -3.08 13.43
C ALA A 57 -8.61 -2.63 14.04
N ALA A 58 -7.93 -1.69 13.39
CA ALA A 58 -6.65 -1.19 13.86
C ALA A 58 -6.77 -0.43 15.20
N LEU A 59 -7.80 0.43 15.35
CA LEU A 59 -8.07 1.15 16.61
C LEU A 59 -8.38 0.19 17.75
N ARG A 60 -9.23 -0.83 17.53
CA ARG A 60 -9.56 -1.84 18.55
C ARG A 60 -8.33 -2.67 18.98
N CYS A 61 -7.32 -2.78 18.12
CA CYS A 61 -6.11 -3.52 18.39
C CYS A 61 -4.90 -2.67 18.80
N GLY A 62 -5.13 -1.40 19.18
CA GLY A 62 -4.09 -0.60 19.85
C GLY A 62 -3.45 0.51 19.01
N ALA A 63 -3.91 0.78 17.80
CA ALA A 63 -3.57 2.01 17.09
C ALA A 63 -4.27 3.23 17.74
N ASP A 64 -3.62 4.38 17.71
CA ASP A 64 -4.16 5.64 18.28
C ASP A 64 -4.64 6.59 17.20
N PHE A 65 -3.92 6.63 16.07
CA PHE A 65 -4.25 7.48 14.92
C PHE A 65 -4.15 6.68 13.63
N ILE A 66 -5.12 6.85 12.75
CA ILE A 66 -5.08 6.25 11.40
C ILE A 66 -5.15 7.38 10.40
N PHE A 67 -4.07 7.56 9.64
CA PHE A 67 -3.99 8.49 8.53
C PHE A 67 -4.16 7.76 7.21
N ALA A 68 -4.84 8.39 6.28
CA ALA A 68 -4.98 7.88 4.93
C ALA A 68 -3.65 7.96 4.16
N LEU A 69 -3.16 6.85 3.65
CA LEU A 69 -2.23 6.85 2.52
C LEU A 69 -3.06 6.94 1.24
N PRO A 70 -3.04 8.09 0.53
CA PRO A 70 -3.92 8.32 -0.62
C PRO A 70 -3.77 7.25 -1.69
N ALA A 71 -4.87 6.91 -2.37
CA ALA A 71 -4.90 5.82 -3.34
C ALA A 71 -3.80 5.89 -4.44
N PRO A 72 -3.48 7.06 -5.03
CA PRO A 72 -2.37 7.14 -6.00
C PRO A 72 -1.01 6.78 -5.41
N CYS A 73 -0.78 7.09 -4.12
CA CYS A 73 0.45 6.76 -3.41
C CYS A 73 0.43 5.31 -2.90
N ALA A 74 -0.73 4.82 -2.51
CA ALA A 74 -0.91 3.44 -2.09
C ALA A 74 -0.72 2.46 -3.26
N CYS A 75 -1.32 2.76 -4.44
CA CYS A 75 -1.16 1.99 -5.68
C CYS A 75 0.12 2.41 -6.42
N ALA A 76 1.29 2.19 -5.82
CA ALA A 76 2.56 2.62 -6.37
C ALA A 76 3.66 1.55 -6.23
N GLY A 77 4.80 1.76 -6.88
CA GLY A 77 5.99 0.96 -6.65
C GLY A 77 6.48 1.07 -5.20
N ALA A 78 7.27 0.12 -4.75
CA ALA A 78 7.71 0.05 -3.35
C ALA A 78 8.39 1.35 -2.88
N GLU A 79 9.22 1.96 -3.72
CA GLU A 79 9.87 3.24 -3.44
C GLU A 79 8.87 4.39 -3.20
N ALA A 80 7.96 4.62 -4.13
CA ALA A 80 6.97 5.71 -4.02
C ALA A 80 5.99 5.46 -2.86
N PHE A 81 5.57 4.21 -2.64
CA PHE A 81 4.76 3.79 -1.50
C PHE A 81 5.46 4.09 -0.17
N ALA A 82 6.73 3.69 -0.05
CA ALA A 82 7.55 3.92 1.15
C ALA A 82 7.73 5.41 1.42
N ARG A 83 8.11 6.18 0.41
CA ARG A 83 8.31 7.64 0.53
C ARG A 83 7.03 8.34 0.99
N ALA A 84 5.88 7.97 0.43
CA ALA A 84 4.60 8.54 0.82
C ALA A 84 4.23 8.21 2.28
N GLY A 85 4.37 6.96 2.70
CA GLY A 85 4.10 6.54 4.07
C GLY A 85 5.04 7.18 5.10
N VAL A 86 6.34 7.20 4.80
CA VAL A 86 7.37 7.85 5.64
C VAL A 86 7.09 9.36 5.77
N ARG A 87 6.74 10.05 4.67
CA ARG A 87 6.34 11.46 4.66
C ARG A 87 5.18 11.73 5.61
N LEU A 88 4.11 10.91 5.53
CA LEU A 88 2.92 11.08 6.37
C LEU A 88 3.24 10.90 7.85
N LEU A 89 3.97 9.84 8.20
CA LEU A 89 4.29 9.55 9.60
C LEU A 89 5.26 10.57 10.20
N ALA A 90 6.26 11.02 9.45
CA ALA A 90 7.13 12.11 9.86
C ALA A 90 6.34 13.41 10.06
N ALA A 91 5.44 13.77 9.13
CA ALA A 91 4.59 14.94 9.25
C ALA A 91 3.60 14.87 10.41
N ALA A 92 3.18 13.66 10.80
CA ALA A 92 2.35 13.42 12.00
C ALA A 92 3.14 13.54 13.31
N GLY A 93 4.47 13.65 13.25
CA GLY A 93 5.35 13.78 14.42
C GLY A 93 5.81 12.45 15.02
N CYS A 94 5.75 11.33 14.26
CA CYS A 94 6.34 10.07 14.70
C CYS A 94 7.86 10.19 14.86
N ASP A 95 8.43 9.48 15.84
CA ASP A 95 9.87 9.41 16.09
C ASP A 95 10.50 8.07 15.70
N ALA A 96 9.68 7.08 15.35
CA ALA A 96 10.12 5.77 14.89
C ALA A 96 9.18 5.20 13.83
N LEU A 97 9.72 4.35 12.94
CA LEU A 97 8.97 3.56 11.97
C LEU A 97 9.15 2.09 12.28
N VAL A 98 8.05 1.40 12.64
CA VAL A 98 8.02 -0.03 12.99
C VAL A 98 7.48 -0.84 11.82
N PHE A 99 8.25 -1.79 11.32
CA PHE A 99 7.88 -2.61 10.15
C PHE A 99 8.39 -4.04 10.26
N GLY A 100 7.75 -4.98 9.55
CA GLY A 100 8.19 -6.38 9.49
C GLY A 100 9.27 -6.58 8.42
N ALA A 101 10.31 -7.38 8.74
CA ALA A 101 11.34 -7.80 7.80
C ALA A 101 11.66 -9.28 7.97
N GLU A 102 12.11 -9.95 6.91
CA GLU A 102 12.64 -11.31 7.00
C GLU A 102 14.00 -11.31 7.72
N THR A 103 14.78 -10.24 7.50
CA THR A 103 16.07 -10.00 8.18
C THR A 103 15.95 -8.72 9.02
N PRO A 104 15.59 -8.82 10.31
CA PRO A 104 15.33 -7.66 11.16
C PRO A 104 16.64 -7.06 11.72
N ASP A 105 17.59 -6.77 10.85
CA ASP A 105 18.87 -6.13 11.16
C ASP A 105 18.86 -4.70 10.65
N THR A 106 18.72 -3.74 11.57
CA THR A 106 18.67 -2.32 11.25
C THR A 106 19.95 -1.83 10.56
N ALA A 107 21.12 -2.31 10.98
CA ALA A 107 22.39 -1.86 10.39
C ALA A 107 22.51 -2.31 8.94
N LEU A 108 22.18 -3.57 8.66
CA LEU A 108 22.20 -4.16 7.32
C LEU A 108 21.16 -3.50 6.39
N LEU A 109 19.95 -3.25 6.89
CA LEU A 109 18.89 -2.57 6.12
C LEU A 109 19.28 -1.13 5.79
N MET A 110 19.87 -0.41 6.75
CA MET A 110 20.36 0.96 6.54
C MET A 110 21.56 1.02 5.59
N ASP A 111 22.46 0.04 5.64
CA ASP A 111 23.56 -0.03 4.67
C ASP A 111 23.06 -0.28 3.25
N ALA A 112 22.15 -1.23 3.07
CA ALA A 112 21.46 -1.44 1.79
C ALA A 112 20.78 -0.15 1.31
N ALA A 113 20.07 0.55 2.18
CA ALA A 113 19.40 1.81 1.85
C ALA A 113 20.37 2.90 1.38
N ARG A 114 21.54 3.05 2.04
CA ARG A 114 22.60 3.99 1.61
C ARG A 114 23.14 3.63 0.23
N VAL A 115 23.42 2.35 -0.01
CA VAL A 115 23.86 1.89 -1.34
C VAL A 115 22.82 2.24 -2.40
N LEU A 116 21.55 1.93 -2.17
CA LEU A 116 20.48 2.20 -3.14
C LEU A 116 20.18 3.69 -3.35
N ALA A 117 20.49 4.54 -2.39
CA ALA A 117 20.35 6.00 -2.50
C ALA A 117 21.52 6.66 -3.25
N SER A 118 22.64 5.97 -3.46
CA SER A 118 23.87 6.54 -4.03
C SER A 118 23.78 6.76 -5.55
N GLU A 119 24.58 7.70 -6.07
CA GLU A 119 24.71 7.95 -7.51
C GLU A 119 25.40 6.79 -8.22
N GLU A 120 26.37 6.15 -7.55
CA GLU A 120 27.09 4.99 -8.05
C GLU A 120 26.13 3.83 -8.32
N TYR A 121 25.14 3.62 -7.43
CA TYR A 121 24.11 2.62 -7.64
C TYR A 121 23.22 2.95 -8.84
N ARG A 122 22.81 4.21 -9.00
CA ARG A 122 22.01 4.63 -10.17
C ARG A 122 22.75 4.37 -11.47
N ALA A 123 24.05 4.69 -11.50
CA ALA A 123 24.91 4.42 -12.67
C ALA A 123 25.05 2.91 -12.92
N ALA A 124 25.34 2.11 -11.90
CA ALA A 124 25.45 0.66 -12.00
C ALA A 124 24.14 0.01 -12.45
N LEU A 125 23.01 0.41 -11.89
CA LEU A 125 21.69 -0.09 -12.29
C LEU A 125 21.38 0.22 -13.76
N LYS A 126 21.67 1.45 -14.21
CA LYS A 126 21.50 1.85 -15.61
C LYS A 126 22.37 1.00 -16.54
N ALA A 127 23.62 0.74 -16.16
CA ALA A 127 24.52 -0.13 -16.93
C ALA A 127 23.99 -1.57 -17.02
N GLN A 128 23.50 -2.15 -15.90
CA GLN A 128 22.92 -3.50 -15.88
C GLN A 128 21.65 -3.61 -16.75
N LEU A 129 20.80 -2.58 -16.74
CA LEU A 129 19.60 -2.52 -17.60
C LEU A 129 19.98 -2.40 -19.07
N ALA A 130 20.99 -1.59 -19.42
CA ALA A 130 21.51 -1.43 -20.78
C ALA A 130 22.18 -2.71 -21.29
N ALA A 131 22.83 -3.48 -20.40
CA ALA A 131 23.43 -4.78 -20.70
C ALA A 131 22.39 -5.91 -20.92
N GLY A 132 21.10 -5.60 -20.84
CA GLY A 132 20.04 -6.55 -21.13
C GLY A 132 19.67 -7.47 -19.96
N ALA A 133 19.79 -7.00 -18.73
CA ALA A 133 19.33 -7.75 -17.56
C ALA A 133 17.88 -8.23 -17.75
N ARG A 134 17.64 -9.51 -17.48
CA ARG A 134 16.35 -10.17 -17.76
C ARG A 134 15.15 -9.61 -16.97
N SER A 135 15.40 -8.91 -15.86
CA SER A 135 14.38 -8.24 -15.06
C SER A 135 14.98 -7.08 -14.28
N PHE A 136 14.11 -6.15 -13.83
CA PHE A 136 14.53 -5.05 -12.95
C PHE A 136 15.12 -5.57 -11.63
N ALA A 137 14.54 -6.62 -11.03
CA ALA A 137 15.07 -7.23 -9.82
C ALA A 137 16.48 -7.80 -10.02
N ALA A 138 16.71 -8.51 -11.14
CA ALA A 138 18.04 -9.04 -11.47
C ALA A 138 19.06 -7.90 -11.73
N ALA A 139 18.66 -6.83 -12.42
CA ALA A 139 19.52 -5.66 -12.61
C ALA A 139 19.90 -4.98 -11.29
N ARG A 140 18.93 -4.88 -10.38
CA ARG A 140 19.08 -4.29 -9.05
C ARG A 140 20.07 -5.07 -8.20
N GLN A 141 19.96 -6.40 -8.17
CA GLN A 141 20.89 -7.28 -7.45
C GLN A 141 22.30 -7.21 -8.05
N ALA A 142 22.42 -7.30 -9.38
CA ALA A 142 23.71 -7.21 -10.05
C ALA A 142 24.40 -5.85 -9.82
N ALA A 143 23.64 -4.75 -9.76
CA ALA A 143 24.18 -3.44 -9.44
C ALA A 143 24.72 -3.39 -8.00
N VAL A 144 23.98 -3.95 -7.04
CA VAL A 144 24.44 -4.04 -5.64
C VAL A 144 25.67 -4.94 -5.53
N GLU A 145 25.69 -6.10 -6.18
CA GLU A 145 26.85 -7.00 -6.19
C GLU A 145 28.09 -6.35 -6.80
N THR A 146 27.91 -5.52 -7.84
CA THR A 146 29.01 -4.75 -8.43
C THR A 146 29.62 -3.76 -7.43
N LEU A 147 28.82 -3.11 -6.61
CA LEU A 147 29.27 -2.10 -5.65
C LEU A 147 29.72 -2.68 -4.30
N ARG A 148 29.23 -3.82 -3.93
CA ARG A 148 29.50 -4.54 -2.67
C ARG A 148 29.66 -6.04 -2.92
N PRO A 149 30.73 -6.48 -3.60
CA PRO A 149 30.93 -7.87 -3.97
C PRO A 149 30.96 -8.79 -2.75
N GLY A 150 30.21 -9.90 -2.80
CA GLY A 150 30.15 -10.90 -1.75
C GLY A 150 29.47 -10.45 -0.46
N SER A 151 28.81 -9.29 -0.46
CA SER A 151 28.05 -8.80 0.70
C SER A 151 26.66 -9.47 0.79
N ALA A 152 26.08 -9.48 2.00
CA ALA A 152 24.72 -9.96 2.20
C ALA A 152 23.64 -9.06 1.56
N LEU A 153 24.01 -7.88 1.03
CA LEU A 153 23.05 -6.87 0.55
C LEU A 153 22.27 -7.33 -0.69
N ALA A 154 22.92 -8.02 -1.63
CA ALA A 154 22.24 -8.53 -2.81
C ALA A 154 21.21 -9.60 -2.45
N ALA A 155 21.54 -10.52 -1.55
CA ALA A 155 20.63 -11.55 -1.05
C ALA A 155 19.48 -10.98 -0.23
N LEU A 156 19.71 -9.89 0.52
CA LEU A 156 18.65 -9.18 1.25
C LEU A 156 17.50 -8.75 0.34
N LEU A 157 17.81 -8.34 -0.89
CA LEU A 157 16.83 -7.85 -1.87
C LEU A 157 16.01 -8.96 -2.55
N ASP A 158 16.30 -10.23 -2.31
CA ASP A 158 15.50 -11.36 -2.81
C ASP A 158 14.16 -11.51 -2.06
N GLN A 159 14.10 -11.00 -0.84
CA GLN A 159 12.95 -11.18 0.02
C GLN A 159 12.00 -9.97 -0.09
N PRO A 160 10.69 -10.20 -0.31
CA PRO A 160 9.75 -9.11 -0.61
C PRO A 160 9.56 -8.10 0.53
N ASN A 161 9.61 -8.52 1.80
CA ASN A 161 9.48 -7.58 2.92
C ASN A 161 10.80 -6.87 3.22
N ASN A 162 11.94 -7.53 3.05
CA ASN A 162 13.24 -6.86 3.10
C ASN A 162 13.35 -5.77 2.02
N ASN A 163 12.85 -6.04 0.80
CA ASN A 163 12.78 -5.03 -0.24
C ASN A 163 12.02 -3.79 0.22
N LEU A 164 10.85 -3.98 0.83
CA LEU A 164 10.04 -2.86 1.33
C LEU A 164 10.70 -2.19 2.54
N ALA A 165 11.33 -2.97 3.43
CA ALA A 165 12.09 -2.47 4.57
C ALA A 165 13.25 -1.55 4.15
N VAL A 166 14.01 -1.97 3.12
CA VAL A 166 15.09 -1.16 2.54
C VAL A 166 14.54 0.13 1.93
N GLU A 167 13.39 0.08 1.22
CA GLU A 167 12.76 1.30 0.69
C GLU A 167 12.26 2.23 1.80
N TYR A 168 11.80 1.72 2.94
CA TYR A 168 11.49 2.56 4.11
C TYR A 168 12.74 3.26 4.66
N CYS A 169 13.83 2.51 4.85
CA CYS A 169 15.11 3.06 5.30
C CYS A 169 15.66 4.11 4.31
N LYS A 170 15.57 3.82 3.00
CA LYS A 170 15.97 4.75 1.93
C LYS A 170 15.11 6.02 1.95
N ALA A 171 13.80 5.89 2.12
CA ALA A 171 12.90 7.04 2.21
C ALA A 171 13.20 7.93 3.43
N ILE A 172 13.56 7.34 4.58
CA ILE A 172 14.00 8.08 5.77
C ILE A 172 15.24 8.91 5.46
N LEU A 173 16.25 8.33 4.77
CA LEU A 173 17.47 9.03 4.37
C LEU A 173 17.20 10.14 3.35
N GLU A 174 16.46 9.83 2.27
CA GLU A 174 16.22 10.78 1.17
C GLU A 174 15.31 11.96 1.55
N LEU A 175 14.37 11.75 2.48
CA LEU A 175 13.48 12.79 2.99
C LEU A 175 14.07 13.55 4.17
N ASP A 176 15.23 13.11 4.67
CA ASP A 176 15.92 13.68 5.83
C ASP A 176 14.98 13.88 7.04
N VAL A 177 14.25 12.82 7.40
CA VAL A 177 13.27 12.86 8.48
C VAL A 177 13.74 12.13 9.72
N PRO A 178 13.39 12.60 10.95
CA PRO A 178 13.89 12.07 12.21
C PRO A 178 13.15 10.79 12.65
N LEU A 179 12.99 9.82 11.75
CA LEU A 179 12.38 8.53 12.05
C LEU A 179 13.45 7.46 12.28
N THR A 180 13.42 6.83 13.44
CA THR A 180 14.27 5.66 13.71
C THR A 180 13.64 4.40 13.12
N PRO A 181 14.29 3.67 12.19
CA PRO A 181 13.76 2.42 11.67
C PRO A 181 13.86 1.29 12.70
N ILE A 182 12.77 0.58 12.93
CA ILE A 182 12.66 -0.53 13.89
C ILE A 182 12.08 -1.75 13.15
N PRO A 183 12.92 -2.62 12.58
CA PRO A 183 12.49 -3.85 11.97
C PRO A 183 12.09 -4.88 13.02
N LEU A 184 10.95 -5.53 12.82
CA LEU A 184 10.48 -6.66 13.60
C LEU A 184 10.64 -7.95 12.79
N PRO A 185 10.98 -9.09 13.44
CA PRO A 185 10.98 -10.36 12.76
C PRO A 185 9.55 -10.70 12.32
N ARG A 186 9.40 -11.17 11.09
CA ARG A 186 8.08 -11.62 10.62
C ARG A 186 7.65 -12.87 11.37
N GLN A 187 6.38 -12.87 11.79
CA GLN A 187 5.72 -14.03 12.34
C GLN A 187 4.79 -14.62 11.27
N GLY A 188 4.86 -15.95 11.05
CA GLY A 188 3.91 -16.70 10.22
C GLY A 188 4.39 -17.08 8.82
N ALA A 189 3.46 -17.65 8.03
CA ALA A 189 3.71 -18.21 6.71
C ALA A 189 4.20 -17.18 5.69
N ASN A 190 5.09 -17.59 4.79
CA ASN A 190 5.54 -16.78 3.66
C ASN A 190 4.40 -16.52 2.67
N HIS A 191 4.60 -15.54 1.79
CA HIS A 191 3.66 -15.22 0.73
C HIS A 191 3.42 -16.45 -0.18
N GLY A 192 2.15 -16.91 -0.25
CA GLY A 192 1.77 -18.02 -1.12
C GLY A 192 1.83 -19.40 -0.46
N GLU A 193 2.27 -19.53 0.79
CA GLU A 193 2.20 -20.81 1.52
C GLU A 193 0.76 -21.14 1.92
N ALA A 194 0.40 -22.43 1.78
CA ALA A 194 -0.90 -22.94 2.21
C ALA A 194 -1.03 -22.86 3.74
N LEU A 195 -2.26 -22.61 4.21
CA LEU A 195 -2.58 -22.63 5.63
C LEU A 195 -2.43 -24.04 6.18
N ASN A 196 -1.36 -24.32 6.88
CA ASN A 196 -1.22 -25.54 7.68
C ASN A 196 -1.91 -25.28 9.02
N GLY A 197 -2.90 -26.09 9.38
CA GLY A 197 -3.88 -25.89 10.45
C GLY A 197 -3.41 -25.54 11.88
N ASN A 198 -2.10 -25.38 12.10
CA ASN A 198 -1.50 -24.99 13.38
C ASN A 198 -0.87 -23.57 13.38
N VAL A 199 -1.01 -22.77 12.31
CA VAL A 199 -0.35 -21.46 12.22
C VAL A 199 -1.32 -20.37 12.62
N GLN A 200 -1.07 -19.75 13.75
CA GLN A 200 -1.83 -18.58 14.29
C GLN A 200 -1.76 -17.34 13.38
N PHE A 201 -0.80 -17.31 12.45
CA PHE A 201 -0.50 -16.18 11.58
C PHE A 201 -0.60 -16.59 10.10
N ALA A 202 -1.65 -16.15 9.44
CA ALA A 202 -1.86 -16.34 8.01
C ALA A 202 -1.45 -15.08 7.23
N SER A 203 -1.03 -15.25 5.98
CA SER A 203 -0.80 -14.09 5.10
C SER A 203 -2.12 -13.46 4.67
N ALA A 204 -2.14 -12.14 4.46
CA ALA A 204 -3.34 -11.43 3.99
C ALA A 204 -3.87 -12.00 2.67
N SER A 205 -3.01 -12.45 1.75
CA SER A 205 -3.43 -13.10 0.49
C SER A 205 -4.14 -14.43 0.71
N ALA A 206 -3.65 -15.25 1.66
CA ALA A 206 -4.32 -16.51 2.02
C ALA A 206 -5.69 -16.24 2.65
N LEU A 207 -5.81 -15.21 3.50
CA LEU A 207 -7.08 -14.84 4.12
C LEU A 207 -8.10 -14.33 3.11
N ARG A 208 -7.68 -13.56 2.08
CA ARG A 208 -8.58 -13.16 0.98
C ARG A 208 -9.08 -14.36 0.18
N ALA A 209 -8.19 -15.31 -0.13
CA ALA A 209 -8.59 -16.55 -0.80
C ALA A 209 -9.58 -17.36 0.05
N LEU A 210 -9.30 -17.49 1.36
CA LEU A 210 -10.15 -18.19 2.31
C LEU A 210 -11.54 -17.55 2.42
N TRP A 211 -11.61 -16.20 2.52
CA TRP A 211 -12.87 -15.47 2.49
C TRP A 211 -13.68 -15.76 1.22
N THR A 212 -13.03 -15.69 0.07
CA THR A 212 -13.71 -15.90 -1.22
C THR A 212 -14.23 -17.32 -1.39
N GLN A 213 -13.51 -18.32 -0.87
CA GLN A 213 -13.85 -19.73 -1.02
C GLN A 213 -14.82 -20.26 0.04
N GLN A 214 -14.68 -19.79 1.28
CA GLN A 214 -15.35 -20.37 2.44
C GLN A 214 -16.14 -19.34 3.28
N GLY A 215 -16.07 -18.06 2.92
CA GLY A 215 -16.78 -16.99 3.63
C GLY A 215 -16.07 -16.49 4.87
N VAL A 216 -16.73 -15.56 5.57
CA VAL A 216 -16.16 -14.83 6.71
C VAL A 216 -15.82 -15.71 7.91
N GLU A 217 -16.63 -16.76 8.18
CA GLU A 217 -16.43 -17.63 9.34
C GLU A 217 -15.07 -18.35 9.34
N ALA A 218 -14.55 -18.66 8.16
CA ALA A 218 -13.26 -19.29 8.00
C ALA A 218 -12.08 -18.40 8.47
N LEU A 219 -12.27 -17.10 8.61
CA LEU A 219 -11.24 -16.18 9.08
C LEU A 219 -11.12 -16.13 10.61
N ARG A 220 -12.09 -16.66 11.35
CA ARG A 220 -12.16 -16.56 12.82
C ARG A 220 -10.84 -16.93 13.54
N PRO A 221 -10.12 -17.99 13.19
CA PRO A 221 -8.86 -18.34 13.87
C PRO A 221 -7.70 -17.38 13.64
N TYR A 222 -7.77 -16.59 12.58
CA TYR A 222 -6.66 -15.75 12.08
C TYR A 222 -6.81 -14.26 12.38
N VAL A 223 -7.93 -13.87 12.96
CA VAL A 223 -8.22 -12.46 13.29
C VAL A 223 -8.48 -12.32 14.79
N PRO A 224 -8.15 -11.16 15.39
CA PRO A 224 -8.44 -10.93 16.79
C PRO A 224 -9.95 -11.01 17.08
N GLU A 225 -10.31 -11.53 18.24
CA GLU A 225 -11.70 -11.67 18.66
C GLU A 225 -12.47 -10.34 18.61
N ALA A 226 -11.84 -9.23 19.02
CA ALA A 226 -12.42 -7.89 18.95
C ALA A 226 -12.68 -7.38 17.53
N VAL A 227 -12.04 -7.97 16.50
CA VAL A 227 -12.17 -7.57 15.10
C VAL A 227 -13.18 -8.43 14.35
N PHE A 228 -13.31 -9.70 14.70
CA PHE A 228 -14.14 -10.65 13.97
C PHE A 228 -15.60 -10.21 13.79
N PRO A 229 -16.30 -9.64 14.79
CA PRO A 229 -17.66 -9.10 14.61
C PRO A 229 -17.76 -8.03 13.53
N LEU A 230 -16.75 -7.17 13.36
CA LEU A 230 -16.71 -6.17 12.27
C LEU A 230 -16.75 -6.83 10.89
N TYR A 231 -16.12 -7.99 10.76
CA TYR A 231 -16.08 -8.73 9.50
C TYR A 231 -17.41 -9.40 9.20
N GLN A 232 -18.06 -9.96 10.23
CA GLN A 232 -19.42 -10.52 10.10
C GLN A 232 -20.42 -9.45 9.68
N GLU A 233 -20.39 -8.27 10.34
CA GLU A 233 -21.23 -7.13 9.97
C GLU A 233 -20.98 -6.67 8.53
N ALA A 234 -19.70 -6.56 8.12
CA ALA A 234 -19.33 -6.17 6.77
C ALA A 234 -19.81 -7.17 5.72
N ALA A 235 -19.70 -8.47 6.01
CA ALA A 235 -20.21 -9.54 5.16
C ALA A 235 -21.73 -9.49 5.01
N ALA A 236 -22.46 -9.39 6.13
CA ALA A 236 -23.92 -9.28 6.15
C ALA A 236 -24.44 -8.04 5.41
N ALA A 237 -23.72 -6.90 5.52
CA ALA A 237 -24.04 -5.66 4.81
C ALA A 237 -23.66 -5.69 3.31
N GLY A 238 -23.02 -6.75 2.80
CA GLY A 238 -22.49 -6.83 1.45
C GLY A 238 -21.41 -5.80 1.16
N SER A 239 -20.62 -5.43 2.19
CA SER A 239 -19.59 -4.39 2.10
C SER A 239 -18.22 -4.93 1.68
N SER A 240 -18.02 -6.24 1.63
CA SER A 240 -16.80 -6.85 1.09
C SER A 240 -16.68 -6.63 -0.42
N THR A 241 -15.46 -6.68 -0.93
CA THR A 241 -15.20 -6.57 -2.37
C THR A 241 -15.59 -7.86 -3.09
N ASP A 242 -16.39 -7.73 -4.13
CA ASP A 242 -16.56 -8.74 -5.17
C ASP A 242 -15.43 -8.58 -6.20
N PHE A 243 -14.42 -9.44 -6.11
CA PHE A 243 -13.25 -9.37 -6.99
C PHE A 243 -13.57 -9.64 -8.45
N SER A 244 -14.65 -10.40 -8.75
CA SER A 244 -15.12 -10.61 -10.12
C SER A 244 -15.74 -9.35 -10.69
N ALA A 245 -16.63 -8.71 -9.92
CA ALA A 245 -17.20 -7.42 -10.29
C ALA A 245 -16.12 -6.34 -10.43
N ALA A 246 -15.16 -6.27 -9.50
CA ALA A 246 -14.04 -5.34 -9.56
C ALA A 246 -13.23 -5.50 -10.85
N GLY A 247 -12.92 -6.73 -11.25
CA GLY A 247 -12.22 -7.02 -12.51
C GLY A 247 -13.00 -6.57 -13.74
N ARG A 248 -14.32 -6.79 -13.76
CA ARG A 248 -15.19 -6.31 -14.85
C ARG A 248 -15.28 -4.78 -14.90
N CYS A 249 -15.42 -4.13 -13.75
CA CYS A 249 -15.43 -2.66 -13.66
C CYS A 249 -14.11 -2.06 -14.16
N GLU A 250 -12.97 -2.62 -13.75
CA GLU A 250 -11.64 -2.18 -14.19
C GLU A 250 -11.49 -2.35 -15.72
N LEU A 251 -11.85 -3.51 -16.26
CA LEU A 251 -11.79 -3.75 -17.71
C LEU A 251 -12.75 -2.86 -18.49
N ALA A 252 -13.93 -2.55 -17.96
CA ALA A 252 -14.86 -1.61 -18.58
C ALA A 252 -14.29 -0.19 -18.67
N LEU A 253 -13.64 0.29 -17.59
CA LEU A 253 -12.96 1.59 -17.61
C LEU A 253 -11.79 1.60 -18.60
N LEU A 254 -10.97 0.54 -18.63
CA LEU A 254 -9.89 0.40 -19.60
C LEU A 254 -10.40 0.47 -21.04
N ARG A 255 -11.49 -0.25 -21.37
CA ARG A 255 -12.10 -0.22 -22.69
C ARG A 255 -12.67 1.16 -23.04
N ALA A 256 -13.33 1.83 -22.09
CA ALA A 256 -13.84 3.18 -22.30
C ALA A 256 -12.73 4.21 -22.57
N ARG A 257 -11.54 3.99 -22.02
CA ARG A 257 -10.35 4.85 -22.24
C ARG A 257 -9.50 4.43 -23.43
N CYS A 258 -9.77 3.26 -24.04
CA CYS A 258 -9.02 2.73 -25.18
C CYS A 258 -9.49 3.41 -26.50
N THR A 259 -9.31 4.73 -26.57
CA THR A 259 -9.74 5.59 -27.69
C THR A 259 -8.58 6.46 -28.18
N GLY A 260 -8.63 6.90 -29.45
CA GLY A 260 -7.56 7.68 -30.09
C GLY A 260 -6.37 6.81 -30.53
N GLU A 261 -5.31 7.46 -31.00
CA GLU A 261 -4.14 6.79 -31.60
C GLU A 261 -3.23 6.10 -30.56
N THR A 262 -3.04 6.71 -29.41
CA THR A 262 -2.18 6.20 -28.32
C THR A 262 -2.86 6.37 -26.97
N PRO A 263 -3.91 5.57 -26.68
CA PRO A 263 -4.82 5.85 -25.56
C PRO A 263 -4.17 5.83 -24.17
N PHE A 264 -3.06 5.12 -24.01
CA PHE A 264 -2.41 4.94 -22.71
C PHE A 264 -1.00 5.59 -22.61
N ALA A 265 -0.59 6.41 -23.59
CA ALA A 265 0.74 6.99 -23.64
C ALA A 265 1.12 7.86 -22.42
N LYS A 266 0.14 8.51 -21.78
CA LYS A 266 0.36 9.39 -20.62
C LYS A 266 0.14 8.70 -19.26
N VAL A 267 -0.18 7.42 -19.25
CA VAL A 267 -0.43 6.68 -18.01
C VAL A 267 0.87 6.58 -17.20
N ARG A 268 0.76 6.80 -15.89
CA ARG A 268 1.88 6.74 -14.96
C ARG A 268 2.62 5.40 -15.08
N GLY A 269 3.96 5.46 -15.18
CA GLY A 269 4.83 4.27 -15.25
C GLY A 269 4.85 3.57 -16.59
N VAL A 270 4.24 4.15 -17.64
CA VAL A 270 4.37 3.68 -19.01
C VAL A 270 5.79 3.99 -19.53
N SER A 271 6.40 3.01 -20.14
CA SER A 271 7.72 3.12 -20.78
C SER A 271 7.89 2.00 -21.83
N GLU A 272 8.78 2.22 -22.79
CA GLU A 272 9.25 1.18 -23.71
C GLU A 272 8.13 0.47 -24.52
N GLY A 273 7.11 1.20 -24.94
CA GLY A 273 6.00 0.65 -25.75
C GLY A 273 4.96 -0.13 -24.94
N LEU A 274 4.96 -0.01 -23.61
CA LEU A 274 3.93 -0.61 -22.75
C LEU A 274 2.52 -0.10 -23.05
N GLU A 275 2.35 1.13 -23.54
CA GLU A 275 1.09 1.71 -23.98
C GLU A 275 0.44 0.88 -25.09
N HIS A 276 1.19 0.50 -26.12
CA HIS A 276 0.69 -0.32 -27.22
C HIS A 276 0.40 -1.75 -26.80
N ARG A 277 1.24 -2.29 -25.89
CA ARG A 277 1.02 -3.61 -25.32
C ARG A 277 -0.24 -3.65 -24.46
N LEU A 278 -0.48 -2.62 -23.65
CA LEU A 278 -1.69 -2.47 -22.84
C LEU A 278 -2.93 -2.33 -23.75
N GLU A 279 -2.87 -1.49 -24.76
CA GLU A 279 -3.95 -1.33 -25.73
C GLU A 279 -4.33 -2.67 -26.39
N LYS A 280 -3.33 -3.40 -26.92
CA LYS A 280 -3.58 -4.71 -27.53
C LYS A 280 -4.21 -5.70 -26.56
N ALA A 281 -3.72 -5.72 -25.31
CA ALA A 281 -4.26 -6.61 -24.29
C ALA A 281 -5.70 -6.22 -23.90
N VAL A 282 -6.02 -4.93 -23.74
CA VAL A 282 -7.38 -4.45 -23.45
C VAL A 282 -8.37 -4.85 -24.55
N ARG A 283 -7.97 -4.72 -25.83
CA ARG A 283 -8.82 -5.09 -26.99
C ARG A 283 -9.08 -6.59 -27.06
N ALA A 284 -8.12 -7.42 -26.66
CA ALA A 284 -8.20 -8.88 -26.80
C ALA A 284 -8.84 -9.59 -25.59
N SER A 285 -8.74 -9.01 -24.38
CA SER A 285 -9.12 -9.69 -23.14
C SER A 285 -10.60 -9.51 -22.81
N THR A 286 -11.21 -10.55 -22.26
CA THR A 286 -12.59 -10.57 -21.75
C THR A 286 -12.64 -10.55 -20.22
N THR A 287 -11.51 -10.88 -19.57
CA THR A 287 -11.34 -10.81 -18.11
C THR A 287 -10.08 -10.03 -17.74
N LEU A 288 -10.03 -9.50 -16.52
CA LEU A 288 -8.84 -8.84 -15.99
C LEU A 288 -7.66 -9.82 -15.88
N ASP A 289 -7.92 -11.08 -15.55
CA ASP A 289 -6.87 -12.10 -15.44
C ASP A 289 -6.22 -12.42 -16.79
N GLU A 290 -7.01 -12.54 -17.86
CA GLU A 290 -6.49 -12.68 -19.24
C GLU A 290 -5.61 -11.49 -19.62
N LEU A 291 -6.08 -10.26 -19.33
CA LEU A 291 -5.32 -9.04 -19.58
C LEU A 291 -3.97 -9.06 -18.85
N LEU A 292 -4.00 -9.35 -17.55
CA LEU A 292 -2.79 -9.39 -16.73
C LEU A 292 -1.84 -10.52 -17.15
N ASN A 293 -2.35 -11.68 -17.56
CA ASN A 293 -1.54 -12.79 -18.08
C ASN A 293 -0.84 -12.38 -19.39
N THR A 294 -1.54 -11.68 -20.29
CA THR A 294 -0.99 -11.16 -21.54
C THR A 294 0.10 -10.10 -21.29
N LEU A 295 -0.07 -9.26 -20.27
CA LEU A 295 0.88 -8.19 -19.94
C LEU A 295 2.12 -8.70 -19.20
N THR A 296 1.98 -9.74 -18.38
CA THR A 296 3.03 -10.24 -17.50
C THR A 296 4.15 -10.92 -18.28
N THR A 297 5.39 -10.57 -17.94
CA THR A 297 6.62 -11.23 -18.45
C THR A 297 7.65 -11.25 -17.34
N ILE A 298 8.81 -11.91 -17.59
CA ILE A 298 9.97 -11.83 -16.68
C ILE A 298 10.40 -10.39 -16.46
N ARG A 299 10.38 -9.54 -17.52
CA ARG A 299 10.74 -8.11 -17.44
C ARG A 299 9.66 -7.28 -16.74
N TYR A 300 8.39 -7.63 -16.89
CA TYR A 300 7.23 -6.93 -16.35
C TYR A 300 6.43 -7.82 -15.40
N PRO A 301 6.79 -7.85 -14.12
CA PRO A 301 6.09 -8.68 -13.12
C PRO A 301 4.60 -8.33 -12.99
N ARG A 302 3.78 -9.33 -12.67
CA ARG A 302 2.32 -9.20 -12.55
C ARG A 302 1.88 -8.03 -11.66
N ALA A 303 2.55 -7.80 -10.52
CA ALA A 303 2.21 -6.69 -9.64
C ALA A 303 2.43 -5.32 -10.29
N ARG A 304 3.48 -5.14 -11.12
CA ARG A 304 3.71 -3.92 -11.89
C ARG A 304 2.61 -3.73 -12.95
N MET A 305 2.27 -4.79 -13.68
CA MET A 305 1.24 -4.73 -14.71
C MET A 305 -0.15 -4.47 -14.13
N ARG A 306 -0.45 -5.01 -12.96
CA ARG A 306 -1.69 -4.75 -12.25
C ARG A 306 -1.82 -3.28 -11.82
N ARG A 307 -0.75 -2.66 -11.30
CA ARG A 307 -0.74 -1.22 -11.01
C ARG A 307 -0.92 -0.38 -12.27
N LEU A 308 -0.21 -0.73 -13.35
CA LEU A 308 -0.33 -0.05 -14.63
C LEU A 308 -1.76 -0.09 -15.17
N ALA A 309 -2.41 -1.27 -15.14
CA ALA A 309 -3.80 -1.43 -15.55
C ALA A 309 -4.75 -0.59 -14.68
N MET A 310 -4.56 -0.59 -13.36
CA MET A 310 -5.36 0.23 -12.45
C MET A 310 -5.15 1.73 -12.69
N ASP A 311 -3.91 2.19 -12.86
CA ASP A 311 -3.59 3.58 -13.17
C ASP A 311 -4.22 4.01 -14.51
N ALA A 312 -4.17 3.14 -15.51
CA ALA A 312 -4.83 3.37 -16.80
C ALA A 312 -6.36 3.42 -16.65
N ALA A 313 -6.96 2.51 -15.89
CA ALA A 313 -8.40 2.48 -15.65
C ALA A 313 -8.89 3.75 -14.93
N LEU A 314 -8.14 4.23 -13.94
CA LEU A 314 -8.48 5.44 -13.18
C LEU A 314 -8.03 6.75 -13.86
N GLY A 315 -7.21 6.66 -14.92
CA GLY A 315 -6.68 7.82 -15.65
C GLY A 315 -5.58 8.56 -14.90
N TYR A 316 -4.78 7.84 -14.14
CA TYR A 316 -3.64 8.40 -13.42
C TYR A 316 -2.46 8.63 -14.36
N THR A 317 -2.03 9.88 -14.46
CA THR A 317 -0.83 10.30 -15.19
C THR A 317 0.23 10.82 -14.20
N GLU A 318 1.49 10.96 -14.64
CA GLU A 318 2.56 11.48 -13.78
C GLU A 318 2.25 12.89 -13.23
N GLU A 319 1.52 13.69 -13.97
CA GLU A 319 1.18 15.08 -13.62
C GLU A 319 -0.16 15.25 -12.89
N ALA A 320 -0.97 14.17 -12.82
CA ALA A 320 -2.34 14.25 -12.30
C ALA A 320 -2.39 14.65 -10.81
N PHE A 321 -1.35 14.33 -10.04
CA PHE A 321 -1.27 14.58 -8.60
C PHE A 321 0.19 14.73 -8.15
N PRO A 322 0.46 15.33 -6.98
CA PRO A 322 1.82 15.43 -6.45
C PRO A 322 2.41 14.06 -6.11
N ALA A 323 3.73 13.90 -6.28
CA ALA A 323 4.45 12.65 -6.01
C ALA A 323 4.37 12.21 -4.54
N LEU A 324 4.24 13.17 -3.61
CA LEU A 324 4.12 12.92 -2.17
C LEU A 324 2.79 13.47 -1.65
N PRO A 325 2.19 12.84 -0.63
CA PRO A 325 0.98 13.34 0.00
C PRO A 325 1.17 14.76 0.53
N PRO A 326 0.31 15.73 0.12
CA PRO A 326 0.44 17.11 0.55
C PRO A 326 -0.33 17.43 1.84
N TYR A 327 -1.00 16.45 2.44
CA TYR A 327 -1.85 16.61 3.61
C TYR A 327 -1.87 15.34 4.49
N LEU A 328 -2.37 15.48 5.71
CA LEU A 328 -2.73 14.40 6.62
C LEU A 328 -4.27 14.27 6.66
N HIS A 329 -4.82 13.24 6.05
CA HIS A 329 -6.24 12.90 6.17
C HIS A 329 -6.45 11.92 7.32
N LEU A 330 -7.08 12.37 8.42
CA LEU A 330 -7.33 11.58 9.61
C LEU A 330 -8.60 10.76 9.47
N LEU A 331 -8.48 9.44 9.39
CA LEU A 331 -9.58 8.49 9.24
C LEU A 331 -10.17 8.05 10.57
N GLY A 332 -9.32 7.91 11.58
CA GLY A 332 -9.74 7.48 12.90
C GLY A 332 -8.73 7.84 13.97
N ALA A 333 -9.23 7.99 15.19
CA ALA A 333 -8.42 8.34 16.35
C ALA A 333 -9.02 7.86 17.67
N ARG A 334 -8.16 7.73 18.68
CA ARG A 334 -8.61 7.78 20.08
C ARG A 334 -8.97 9.23 20.42
N ARG A 335 -10.18 9.45 20.85
CA ARG A 335 -10.75 10.81 21.06
C ARG A 335 -9.90 11.67 21.99
N GLU A 336 -9.41 11.08 23.08
CA GLU A 336 -8.61 11.72 24.12
C GLU A 336 -7.23 12.21 23.64
N LEU A 337 -6.75 11.68 22.52
CA LEU A 337 -5.43 12.01 21.97
C LEU A 337 -5.46 13.08 20.86
N LEU A 338 -6.62 13.53 20.42
CA LEU A 338 -6.75 14.51 19.32
C LEU A 338 -6.01 15.82 19.58
N GLY A 339 -5.91 16.25 20.84
CA GLY A 339 -5.19 17.46 21.23
C GLY A 339 -3.69 17.42 20.90
N GLN A 340 -3.13 16.24 20.68
CA GLN A 340 -1.69 16.04 20.40
C GLN A 340 -1.34 16.22 18.92
N LEU A 341 -2.33 16.24 18.02
CA LEU A 341 -2.12 16.50 16.57
C LEU A 341 -2.01 17.99 16.23
N LYS A 342 -1.94 18.89 17.20
CA LYS A 342 -1.87 20.36 16.96
C LYS A 342 -0.57 20.84 16.33
N GLN A 343 0.49 20.04 16.32
CA GLN A 343 1.82 20.39 15.82
C GLN A 343 2.27 19.51 14.65
N VAL A 344 1.37 19.28 13.70
CA VAL A 344 1.69 18.50 12.49
C VAL A 344 2.29 19.38 11.39
N ALA A 345 3.19 18.84 10.58
CA ALA A 345 3.94 19.58 9.57
C ALA A 345 3.20 19.75 8.22
N LEU A 346 2.03 19.16 8.08
CA LEU A 346 1.18 19.26 6.88
C LEU A 346 -0.24 19.69 7.27
N PRO A 347 -1.03 20.28 6.34
CA PRO A 347 -2.46 20.48 6.54
C PRO A 347 -3.13 19.18 6.99
N ALA A 348 -3.89 19.22 8.07
CA ALA A 348 -4.51 18.04 8.65
C ALA A 348 -6.01 18.22 8.86
N SER A 349 -6.81 17.27 8.37
CA SER A 349 -8.25 17.27 8.55
C SER A 349 -8.81 15.83 8.44
N HIS A 350 -9.98 15.62 9.02
CA HIS A 350 -10.80 14.44 8.75
C HIS A 350 -11.73 14.63 7.53
N SER A 351 -11.80 15.84 6.98
CA SER A 351 -12.66 16.19 5.86
C SER A 351 -11.84 16.40 4.60
N LEU A 352 -12.07 15.56 3.58
CA LEU A 352 -11.48 15.73 2.25
C LEU A 352 -11.92 17.05 1.60
N MET A 353 -13.14 17.55 1.88
CA MET A 353 -13.61 18.85 1.40
C MET A 353 -12.74 19.99 1.91
N ARG A 354 -12.36 19.99 3.18
CA ARG A 354 -11.44 21.00 3.73
C ARG A 354 -10.04 20.86 3.15
N LEU A 355 -9.55 19.63 3.04
CA LEU A 355 -8.20 19.39 2.50
C LEU A 355 -8.06 19.84 1.05
N GLN A 356 -9.09 19.70 0.21
CA GLN A 356 -9.01 20.16 -1.18
C GLN A 356 -8.96 21.70 -1.32
N GLU A 357 -9.43 22.44 -0.32
CA GLU A 357 -9.45 23.91 -0.30
C GLU A 357 -8.09 24.50 0.12
N GLU A 358 -7.18 23.71 0.70
CA GLU A 358 -5.89 24.18 1.20
C GLU A 358 -4.98 24.74 0.10
N ASN A 359 -4.84 24.01 -1.01
CA ASN A 359 -4.07 24.43 -2.18
C ASN A 359 -4.30 23.48 -3.38
N ALA A 360 -3.78 23.87 -4.56
CA ALA A 360 -3.93 23.10 -5.79
C ALA A 360 -3.34 21.67 -5.72
N ALA A 361 -2.26 21.45 -4.98
CA ALA A 361 -1.68 20.10 -4.79
C ALA A 361 -2.61 19.20 -3.97
N CYS A 362 -3.18 19.75 -2.91
CA CYS A 362 -4.19 19.06 -2.09
C CYS A 362 -5.44 18.73 -2.91
N ALA A 363 -5.95 19.69 -3.69
CA ALA A 363 -7.11 19.49 -4.54
C ALA A 363 -6.91 18.35 -5.56
N ARG A 364 -5.77 18.30 -6.26
CA ARG A 364 -5.45 17.22 -7.20
C ARG A 364 -5.34 15.84 -6.51
N MET A 365 -4.69 15.76 -5.35
CA MET A 365 -4.58 14.51 -4.62
C MET A 365 -5.93 14.03 -4.09
N VAL A 366 -6.77 14.94 -3.59
CA VAL A 366 -8.15 14.62 -3.16
C VAL A 366 -8.96 14.09 -4.33
N GLN A 367 -8.92 14.77 -5.50
CA GLN A 367 -9.65 14.33 -6.69
C GLN A 367 -9.24 12.91 -7.12
N ALA A 368 -7.94 12.61 -7.14
CA ALA A 368 -7.45 11.27 -7.46
C ALA A 368 -7.90 10.24 -6.40
N GLN A 369 -7.89 10.59 -5.11
CA GLN A 369 -8.42 9.74 -4.04
C GLN A 369 -9.92 9.47 -4.22
N LEU A 370 -10.72 10.47 -4.58
CA LEU A 370 -12.16 10.31 -4.79
C LEU A 370 -12.46 9.37 -5.94
N THR A 371 -11.75 9.51 -7.08
CA THR A 371 -11.88 8.60 -8.22
C THR A 371 -11.68 7.13 -7.82
N ALA A 372 -10.62 6.86 -7.05
CA ALA A 372 -10.36 5.50 -6.54
C ALA A 372 -11.41 5.04 -5.52
N SER A 373 -11.91 5.94 -4.67
CA SER A 373 -12.92 5.61 -3.66
C SER A 373 -14.26 5.26 -4.31
N ASP A 374 -14.67 6.00 -5.32
CA ASP A 374 -15.91 5.75 -6.05
C ASP A 374 -15.83 4.46 -6.88
N PHE A 375 -14.67 4.19 -7.48
CA PHE A 375 -14.41 2.89 -8.11
C PHE A 375 -14.52 1.75 -7.08
N ALA A 376 -13.85 1.86 -5.93
CA ALA A 376 -13.90 0.84 -4.89
C ALA A 376 -15.32 0.64 -4.32
N ALA A 377 -16.11 1.71 -4.24
CA ALA A 377 -17.51 1.66 -3.80
C ALA A 377 -18.39 0.83 -4.74
N LEU A 378 -18.14 0.94 -6.05
CA LEU A 378 -18.85 0.15 -7.07
C LEU A 378 -18.45 -1.33 -7.04
N CYS A 379 -17.23 -1.65 -6.61
CA CYS A 379 -16.69 -3.02 -6.57
C CYS A 379 -17.17 -3.84 -5.35
N ARG A 380 -18.03 -3.32 -4.48
CA ARG A 380 -18.56 -4.06 -3.32
C ARG A 380 -19.60 -5.09 -3.76
N SER A 381 -19.75 -6.18 -2.99
CA SER A 381 -20.79 -7.19 -3.20
C SER A 381 -22.19 -6.55 -3.25
N LYS A 382 -22.41 -5.49 -2.46
CA LYS A 382 -23.54 -4.58 -2.61
C LYS A 382 -23.00 -3.19 -2.97
N PRO A 383 -23.02 -2.79 -4.25
CA PRO A 383 -22.47 -1.52 -4.72
C PRO A 383 -23.01 -0.32 -3.94
N ARG A 384 -22.17 0.70 -3.79
CA ARG A 384 -22.52 1.94 -3.07
C ARG A 384 -22.45 3.15 -4.02
N PRO A 385 -23.26 4.19 -3.77
CA PRO A 385 -23.23 5.42 -4.55
C PRO A 385 -21.90 6.15 -4.44
N MET A 386 -21.60 7.00 -5.43
CA MET A 386 -20.45 7.90 -5.46
C MET A 386 -20.45 8.92 -4.30
N GLY A 387 -19.28 9.49 -4.03
CA GLY A 387 -19.08 10.56 -3.05
C GLY A 387 -19.13 10.09 -1.59
N GLY A 388 -19.04 8.78 -1.35
CA GLY A 388 -19.02 8.21 0.00
C GLY A 388 -17.87 8.76 0.84
N ALA A 389 -16.67 8.88 0.25
CA ALA A 389 -15.49 9.37 0.94
C ALA A 389 -15.60 10.84 1.42
N LEU A 390 -16.34 11.69 0.70
CA LEU A 390 -16.60 13.07 1.13
C LEU A 390 -17.52 13.16 2.36
N ARG A 391 -18.36 12.16 2.56
CA ARG A 391 -19.33 12.09 3.67
C ARG A 391 -18.83 11.26 4.85
N GLN A 392 -17.66 10.63 4.69
CA GLN A 392 -17.10 9.79 5.73
C GLN A 392 -16.76 10.61 6.97
N LYS A 393 -17.30 10.17 8.11
CA LYS A 393 -16.98 10.77 9.41
C LYS A 393 -15.73 10.10 9.97
N ILE A 394 -14.97 10.87 10.76
CA ILE A 394 -13.88 10.30 11.55
C ILE A 394 -14.41 9.20 12.49
N ILE A 395 -13.65 8.12 12.58
CA ILE A 395 -13.98 7.00 13.45
C ILE A 395 -13.27 7.21 14.79
N PHE A 396 -14.03 7.27 15.86
CA PHE A 396 -13.50 7.35 17.21
C PHE A 396 -13.58 5.99 17.90
N LEU A 397 -12.49 5.59 18.55
CA LEU A 397 -12.55 4.64 19.63
C LEU A 397 -12.76 5.44 20.91
N THR A 398 -13.87 5.17 21.60
CA THR A 398 -14.12 5.63 22.97
C THR A 398 -13.84 4.46 23.89
N ILE A 399 -13.01 4.67 24.92
CA ILE A 399 -12.69 3.66 25.95
C ILE A 399 -13.87 3.55 26.90
#